data_9fe3d6752082c2fee1e1c0d0aaf73ff6
#
_entry.id   9fe3d6752082c2fee1e1c0d0aaf73ff6
#
_cell.length_a   1.000
_cell.length_b   1.000
_cell.length_c   1.000
_cell.angle_alpha   90.00
_cell.angle_beta   90.00
_cell.angle_gamma   90.00
#
_symmetry.space_group_name_H-M   'P 1'
#
loop_
_entity.id
_entity.type
_entity.pdbx_description
1 polymer ?
#
loop_
_entity_poly.entity_id
_entity_poly.type
_entity_poly.pdbx_seq_one_letter_code
_entity_poly.pdbx_strand_id
1 'polypeptide(L)'
;MNNFSITNRLRRVFNITENSLNDRKFIFPIDIFMAMILENTEILKDLNNHFFHKINKYKEIALNLPKNIEGNKNHFFITPINDSVLEILNESLEIMSKTNETYLNEIYVLKALIKIPSEVTEILTKEEIHYIQQLCNTSKDLLVDLGNFYSFDNNENSNFLIRKALNKDKYLLYDFVKENFNSIWADSLASIFPSNNIPIYLVIFNDHIIGFSAYDILGTSSFGPIGVLKEFRKNSIGKALLNKCLWDMKLRGDSIAIIKNAGPIEFYEKCCNAYII
;
A
#
# COMPACT_ATOMS: atom_id res chain seq x y z
N MET A 1 -10.65 -11.91 17.11
CA MET A 1 -9.49 -11.01 17.04
C MET A 1 -9.16 -10.80 15.56
N ASN A 2 -9.27 -9.57 15.05
CA ASN A 2 -8.95 -9.30 13.66
C ASN A 2 -7.44 -9.42 13.48
N ASN A 3 -6.98 -10.50 12.83
CA ASN A 3 -5.58 -10.65 12.43
C ASN A 3 -5.32 -9.67 11.27
N PHE A 4 -4.85 -8.47 11.60
CA PHE A 4 -4.39 -7.52 10.59
C PHE A 4 -3.07 -8.00 10.00
N SER A 5 -2.98 -7.97 8.68
CA SER A 5 -1.72 -8.18 7.97
C SER A 5 -0.98 -6.85 7.90
N ILE A 6 0.35 -6.88 8.03
CA ILE A 6 1.21 -5.70 7.86
C ILE A 6 2.06 -5.87 6.60
N THR A 7 2.46 -4.77 5.97
CA THR A 7 3.40 -4.78 4.84
C THR A 7 4.78 -5.30 5.29
N ASN A 8 5.59 -5.79 4.36
CA ASN A 8 6.95 -6.22 4.72
C ASN A 8 7.82 -5.04 5.13
N ARG A 9 7.59 -3.85 4.53
CA ARG A 9 8.29 -2.62 4.92
C ARG A 9 7.97 -2.25 6.36
N LEU A 10 6.69 -2.21 6.75
CA LEU A 10 6.32 -1.94 8.13
C LEU A 10 6.85 -3.01 9.10
N ARG A 11 6.91 -4.28 8.68
CA ARG A 11 7.55 -5.35 9.47
C ARG A 11 9.03 -5.07 9.70
N ARG A 12 9.76 -4.58 8.68
CA ARG A 12 11.17 -4.18 8.86
C ARG A 12 11.31 -2.99 9.81
N VAL A 13 10.41 -1.99 9.70
CA VAL A 13 10.36 -0.87 10.67
C VAL A 13 10.20 -1.40 12.09
N PHE A 14 9.25 -2.28 12.35
CA PHE A 14 9.02 -2.84 13.68
C PHE A 14 10.22 -3.67 14.19
N ASN A 15 10.86 -4.44 13.31
CA ASN A 15 12.09 -5.16 13.65
C ASN A 15 13.25 -4.22 13.99
N ILE A 16 13.42 -3.12 13.24
CA ILE A 16 14.43 -2.09 13.55
C ILE A 16 14.11 -1.45 14.90
N THR A 17 12.85 -1.14 15.17
CA THR A 17 12.39 -0.59 16.47
C THR A 17 12.83 -1.50 17.62
N GLU A 18 12.46 -2.79 17.58
CA GLU A 18 12.83 -3.78 18.61
C GLU A 18 14.36 -3.87 18.81
N ASN A 19 15.11 -3.97 17.73
CA ASN A 19 16.56 -4.16 17.77
C ASN A 19 17.33 -2.89 18.19
N SER A 20 16.70 -1.72 18.16
CA SER A 20 17.34 -0.45 18.48
C SER A 20 17.13 0.00 19.93
N LEU A 21 16.40 -0.76 20.73
CA LEU A 21 16.03 -0.35 22.10
C LEU A 21 17.19 -0.38 23.08
N ASN A 22 18.26 -1.14 22.78
CA ASN A 22 19.33 -1.45 23.73
C ASN A 22 18.76 -2.05 25.03
N ASP A 23 19.03 -1.45 26.19
CA ASP A 23 18.55 -1.93 27.50
C ASP A 23 17.18 -1.35 27.91
N ARG A 24 16.49 -0.65 27.02
CA ARG A 24 15.15 -0.12 27.32
C ARG A 24 14.09 -1.21 27.26
N LYS A 25 13.14 -1.15 28.22
CA LYS A 25 12.11 -2.17 28.39
C LYS A 25 10.79 -1.86 27.70
N PHE A 26 10.67 -0.68 27.11
CA PHE A 26 9.44 -0.18 26.50
C PHE A 26 9.74 0.53 25.21
N ILE A 27 8.81 0.40 24.26
CA ILE A 27 8.81 1.12 22.99
C ILE A 27 8.02 2.42 23.14
N PHE A 28 8.58 3.50 22.65
CA PHE A 28 7.98 4.82 22.56
C PHE A 28 7.77 5.25 21.10
N PRO A 29 6.91 6.23 20.80
CA PRO A 29 6.70 6.77 19.47
C PRO A 29 7.99 7.15 18.73
N ILE A 30 8.95 7.74 19.43
CA ILE A 30 10.23 8.15 18.84
C ILE A 30 11.05 6.96 18.33
N ASP A 31 10.92 5.78 18.93
CA ASP A 31 11.60 4.58 18.48
C ASP A 31 11.10 4.12 17.12
N ILE A 32 9.78 4.17 16.94
CA ILE A 32 9.14 3.85 15.66
C ILE A 32 9.50 4.90 14.61
N PHE A 33 9.51 6.19 14.98
CA PHE A 33 9.88 7.28 14.07
C PHE A 33 11.34 7.14 13.61
N MET A 34 12.28 6.88 14.52
CA MET A 34 13.67 6.61 14.18
C MET A 34 13.83 5.38 13.28
N ALA A 35 13.10 4.32 13.58
CA ALA A 35 13.12 3.10 12.77
C ALA A 35 12.61 3.35 11.34
N MET A 36 11.60 4.20 11.16
CA MET A 36 11.13 4.63 9.83
C MET A 36 12.22 5.40 9.07
N ILE A 37 12.93 6.29 9.74
CA ILE A 37 14.06 7.02 9.13
C ILE A 37 15.17 6.04 8.71
N LEU A 38 15.45 5.02 9.52
CA LEU A 38 16.56 4.07 9.30
C LEU A 38 16.22 2.99 8.27
N GLU A 39 14.95 2.65 8.06
CA GLU A 39 14.51 1.64 7.09
C GLU A 39 14.88 2.04 5.65
N ASN A 40 14.75 3.32 5.31
CA ASN A 40 15.37 3.96 4.14
C ASN A 40 15.04 3.29 2.79
N THR A 41 13.84 2.73 2.61
CA THR A 41 13.40 2.22 1.30
C THR A 41 12.16 2.96 0.83
N GLU A 42 12.04 3.15 -0.49
CA GLU A 42 10.90 3.77 -1.15
C GLU A 42 10.47 5.10 -0.49
N ILE A 43 9.24 5.19 -0.03
CA ILE A 43 8.72 6.42 0.59
C ILE A 43 9.48 6.80 1.88
N LEU A 44 10.03 5.83 2.60
CA LEU A 44 10.85 6.09 3.80
C LEU A 44 12.24 6.63 3.44
N LYS A 45 12.68 6.50 2.18
CA LYS A 45 13.90 7.14 1.68
C LYS A 45 13.77 8.67 1.71
N ASP A 46 12.62 9.21 1.36
CA ASP A 46 12.37 10.65 1.43
C ASP A 46 12.38 11.13 2.89
N LEU A 47 11.82 10.32 3.81
CA LEU A 47 11.88 10.58 5.24
C LEU A 47 13.33 10.56 5.76
N ASN A 48 14.12 9.56 5.34
CA ASN A 48 15.55 9.46 5.68
C ASN A 48 16.32 10.70 5.19
N ASN A 49 16.18 11.06 3.91
CA ASN A 49 16.87 12.21 3.32
C ASN A 49 16.61 13.50 4.09
N HIS A 50 15.39 13.67 4.63
CA HIS A 50 15.00 14.87 5.36
C HIS A 50 15.44 14.85 6.83
N PHE A 51 15.38 13.72 7.53
CA PHE A 51 15.53 13.65 8.98
C PHE A 51 16.78 12.95 9.49
N PHE A 52 17.53 12.22 8.65
CA PHE A 52 18.68 11.43 9.12
C PHE A 52 19.74 12.26 9.86
N HIS A 53 19.94 13.51 9.46
CA HIS A 53 20.88 14.43 10.13
C HIS A 53 20.52 14.73 11.60
N LYS A 54 19.26 14.48 12.02
CA LYS A 54 18.76 14.66 13.38
C LYS A 54 18.77 13.37 14.21
N ILE A 55 19.15 12.24 13.64
CA ILE A 55 19.02 10.92 14.27
C ILE A 55 19.70 10.83 15.65
N ASN A 56 20.87 11.47 15.81
CA ASN A 56 21.58 11.45 17.09
C ASN A 56 20.83 12.25 18.17
N LYS A 57 20.20 13.38 17.81
CA LYS A 57 19.33 14.13 18.73
C LYS A 57 18.13 13.28 19.17
N TYR A 58 17.52 12.54 18.25
CA TYR A 58 16.39 11.66 18.54
C TYR A 58 16.81 10.51 19.47
N LYS A 59 17.99 9.94 19.28
CA LYS A 59 18.57 8.94 20.20
C LYS A 59 18.77 9.48 21.61
N GLU A 60 19.27 10.71 21.76
CA GLU A 60 19.42 11.36 23.07
C GLU A 60 18.07 11.54 23.76
N ILE A 61 17.04 11.98 23.05
CA ILE A 61 15.68 12.10 23.60
C ILE A 61 15.19 10.73 24.04
N ALA A 62 15.30 9.70 23.21
CA ALA A 62 14.88 8.34 23.53
C ALA A 62 15.56 7.78 24.79
N LEU A 63 16.85 8.07 24.99
CA LEU A 63 17.59 7.64 26.20
C LEU A 63 17.12 8.32 27.48
N ASN A 64 16.53 9.50 27.40
CA ASN A 64 16.03 10.28 28.52
C ASN A 64 14.55 9.99 28.88
N LEU A 65 13.88 9.13 28.11
CA LEU A 65 12.49 8.74 28.39
C LEU A 65 12.36 7.90 29.66
N PRO A 66 11.19 7.90 30.30
CA PRO A 66 10.95 7.16 31.56
C PRO A 66 11.27 5.67 31.41
N LYS A 67 11.98 5.12 32.41
CA LYS A 67 12.39 3.70 32.41
C LYS A 67 11.38 2.81 33.16
N ASN A 68 10.59 3.38 34.04
CA ASN A 68 9.62 2.69 34.89
C ASN A 68 8.22 3.21 34.57
N ILE A 69 7.56 2.56 33.60
CA ILE A 69 6.17 2.79 33.22
C ILE A 69 5.43 1.47 33.22
N GLU A 70 4.10 1.49 33.28
CA GLU A 70 3.29 0.35 32.91
C GLU A 70 3.23 0.28 31.38
N GLY A 71 3.58 -0.87 30.82
CA GLY A 71 3.59 -1.07 29.39
C GLY A 71 2.46 -2.00 28.93
N ASN A 72 1.96 -1.75 27.74
CA ASN A 72 0.92 -2.55 27.12
C ASN A 72 1.52 -3.69 26.27
N LYS A 73 0.94 -4.89 26.39
CA LYS A 73 1.21 -5.98 25.45
C LYS A 73 0.38 -5.77 24.17
N ASN A 74 0.96 -6.10 23.04
CA ASN A 74 0.30 -5.96 21.75
C ASN A 74 0.71 -7.10 20.80
N HIS A 75 0.16 -7.11 19.59
CA HIS A 75 0.45 -8.16 18.58
C HIS A 75 1.61 -7.84 17.62
N PHE A 76 2.08 -6.58 17.62
CA PHE A 76 3.07 -6.11 16.66
C PHE A 76 4.49 -6.19 17.20
N PHE A 77 4.66 -6.10 18.53
CA PHE A 77 5.94 -6.07 19.22
C PHE A 77 6.01 -7.13 20.32
N ILE A 78 7.22 -7.63 20.56
CA ILE A 78 7.54 -8.52 21.68
C ILE A 78 7.70 -7.67 22.94
N THR A 79 8.40 -6.54 22.80
CA THR A 79 8.61 -5.56 23.87
C THR A 79 7.31 -4.81 24.17
N PRO A 80 6.97 -4.59 25.45
CA PRO A 80 5.82 -3.77 25.82
C PRO A 80 5.92 -2.36 25.25
N ILE A 81 4.78 -1.77 24.90
CA ILE A 81 4.67 -0.43 24.34
C ILE A 81 4.05 0.53 25.35
N ASN A 82 4.39 1.82 25.27
CA ASN A 82 3.72 2.84 26.06
C ASN A 82 2.31 3.15 25.50
N ASP A 83 1.51 3.93 26.27
CA ASP A 83 0.12 4.26 25.90
C ASP A 83 0.05 5.01 24.56
N SER A 84 0.95 5.96 24.31
CA SER A 84 0.94 6.72 23.04
C SER A 84 1.21 5.83 21.83
N VAL A 85 2.06 4.81 21.93
CA VAL A 85 2.27 3.82 20.84
C VAL A 85 0.99 3.00 20.64
N LEU A 86 0.29 2.62 21.71
CA LEU A 86 -0.98 1.90 21.58
C LEU A 86 -2.03 2.76 20.86
N GLU A 87 -2.14 4.04 21.19
CA GLU A 87 -3.01 4.99 20.50
C GLU A 87 -2.63 5.18 19.03
N ILE A 88 -1.34 5.31 18.71
CA ILE A 88 -0.83 5.41 17.33
C ILE A 88 -1.20 4.17 16.51
N LEU A 89 -1.03 2.98 17.07
CA LEU A 89 -1.38 1.73 16.37
C LEU A 89 -2.90 1.64 16.12
N ASN A 90 -3.71 2.00 17.09
CA ASN A 90 -5.18 2.02 16.96
C ASN A 90 -5.63 3.04 15.91
N GLU A 91 -5.10 4.28 15.95
CA GLU A 91 -5.37 5.30 14.93
C GLU A 91 -4.95 4.83 13.52
N SER A 92 -3.79 4.19 13.42
CA SER A 92 -3.30 3.65 12.15
C SER A 92 -4.25 2.60 11.55
N LEU A 93 -4.81 1.73 12.37
CA LEU A 93 -5.81 0.74 11.97
C LEU A 93 -7.14 1.40 11.59
N GLU A 94 -7.52 2.47 12.28
CA GLU A 94 -8.71 3.25 11.93
C GLU A 94 -8.55 3.93 10.57
N ILE A 95 -7.41 4.58 10.30
CA ILE A 95 -7.10 5.18 9.01
C ILE A 95 -7.15 4.12 7.90
N MET A 96 -6.50 2.96 8.11
CA MET A 96 -6.52 1.84 7.15
C MET A 96 -7.96 1.37 6.86
N SER A 97 -8.81 1.28 7.88
CA SER A 97 -10.18 0.79 7.72
C SER A 97 -11.02 1.67 6.79
N LYS A 98 -10.74 2.99 6.79
CA LYS A 98 -11.43 3.99 5.94
C LYS A 98 -11.02 3.94 4.47
N THR A 99 -9.87 3.32 4.15
CA THR A 99 -9.33 3.26 2.79
C THR A 99 -9.63 1.96 2.05
N ASN A 100 -10.43 1.06 2.63
CA ASN A 100 -10.71 -0.27 2.07
C ASN A 100 -9.46 -1.15 1.85
N GLU A 101 -8.32 -0.81 2.47
CA GLU A 101 -7.12 -1.64 2.41
C GLU A 101 -7.14 -2.77 3.43
N THR A 102 -6.32 -3.79 3.19
CA THR A 102 -6.26 -5.01 4.02
C THR A 102 -4.94 -5.18 4.75
N TYR A 103 -3.98 -4.32 4.46
CA TYR A 103 -2.66 -4.32 5.07
C TYR A 103 -2.39 -2.99 5.75
N LEU A 104 -1.98 -3.05 7.00
CA LEU A 104 -1.40 -1.89 7.68
C LEU A 104 -0.03 -1.61 7.07
N ASN A 105 0.20 -0.37 6.63
CA ASN A 105 1.44 0.07 6.02
C ASN A 105 2.09 1.22 6.79
N GLU A 106 3.29 1.56 6.39
CA GLU A 106 4.12 2.60 7.01
C GLU A 106 3.49 4.00 6.92
N ILE A 107 2.69 4.28 5.86
CA ILE A 107 2.03 5.57 5.69
C ILE A 107 0.97 5.81 6.76
N TYR A 108 0.18 4.79 7.08
CA TYR A 108 -0.85 4.91 8.12
C TYR A 108 -0.24 5.12 9.50
N VAL A 109 0.85 4.42 9.81
CA VAL A 109 1.58 4.60 11.06
C VAL A 109 2.22 5.99 11.11
N LEU A 110 2.82 6.47 10.01
CA LEU A 110 3.41 7.81 9.95
C LEU A 110 2.35 8.92 10.11
N LYS A 111 1.18 8.77 9.49
CA LYS A 111 0.03 9.69 9.69
C LYS A 111 -0.40 9.74 11.14
N ALA A 112 -0.49 8.59 11.80
CA ALA A 112 -0.86 8.52 13.20
C ALA A 112 0.21 9.11 14.13
N LEU A 113 1.50 8.88 13.85
CA LEU A 113 2.63 9.43 14.60
C LEU A 113 2.63 10.97 14.67
N ILE A 114 2.24 11.64 13.60
CA ILE A 114 2.17 13.11 13.57
C ILE A 114 0.83 13.66 14.04
N LYS A 115 -0.16 12.80 14.30
CA LYS A 115 -1.50 13.18 14.78
C LYS A 115 -1.63 13.01 16.28
N ILE A 116 -1.13 11.91 16.83
CA ILE A 116 -1.27 11.58 18.25
C ILE A 116 -0.20 12.35 19.04
N PRO A 117 -0.59 13.09 20.11
CA PRO A 117 0.35 13.82 20.96
C PRO A 117 1.39 12.87 21.56
N SER A 118 2.66 13.20 21.38
CA SER A 118 3.79 12.43 21.87
C SER A 118 5.08 13.25 21.78
N GLU A 119 6.18 12.72 22.29
CA GLU A 119 7.49 13.34 22.13
C GLU A 119 7.86 13.58 20.65
N VAL A 120 7.33 12.79 19.71
CA VAL A 120 7.54 13.02 18.26
C VAL A 120 6.88 14.31 17.82
N THR A 121 5.63 14.55 18.21
CA THR A 121 4.92 15.80 17.84
C THR A 121 5.48 17.03 18.54
N GLU A 122 6.13 16.86 19.70
CA GLU A 122 6.77 17.95 20.46
C GLU A 122 8.10 18.38 19.83
N ILE A 123 8.85 17.45 19.23
CA ILE A 123 10.16 17.75 18.66
C ILE A 123 10.13 18.18 17.19
N LEU A 124 9.04 17.89 16.47
CA LEU A 124 8.87 18.28 15.08
C LEU A 124 8.35 19.72 14.98
N THR A 125 8.93 20.48 14.07
CA THR A 125 8.40 21.81 13.73
C THR A 125 7.12 21.69 12.90
N LYS A 126 6.36 22.78 12.78
CA LYS A 126 5.15 22.80 11.95
C LYS A 126 5.47 22.51 10.48
N GLU A 127 6.59 23.01 9.99
CA GLU A 127 7.08 22.78 8.63
C GLU A 127 7.40 21.29 8.41
N GLU A 128 8.01 20.64 9.39
CA GLU A 128 8.32 19.20 9.32
C GLU A 128 7.08 18.33 9.38
N ILE A 129 6.11 18.68 10.22
CA ILE A 129 4.81 18.00 10.23
C ILE A 129 4.12 18.17 8.87
N HIS A 130 4.12 19.38 8.31
CA HIS A 130 3.56 19.63 6.98
C HIS A 130 4.27 18.84 5.89
N TYR A 131 5.60 18.76 5.92
CA TYR A 131 6.39 17.92 5.01
C TYR A 131 5.98 16.45 5.07
N ILE A 132 5.85 15.89 6.29
CA ILE A 132 5.40 14.51 6.48
C ILE A 132 3.96 14.33 5.96
N GLN A 133 3.07 15.29 6.19
CA GLN A 133 1.71 15.25 5.65
C GLN A 133 1.69 15.22 4.13
N GLN A 134 2.51 16.04 3.47
CA GLN A 134 2.66 16.02 2.01
C GLN A 134 3.21 14.68 1.53
N LEU A 135 4.27 14.18 2.16
CA LEU A 135 4.85 12.87 1.85
C LEU A 135 3.80 11.75 1.91
N CYS A 136 2.97 11.75 2.96
CA CYS A 136 1.92 10.75 3.16
C CYS A 136 0.71 10.89 2.22
N ASN A 137 0.50 12.04 1.61
CA ASN A 137 -0.66 12.32 0.75
C ASN A 137 -0.31 12.34 -0.73
N THR A 138 0.98 12.35 -1.07
CA THR A 138 1.42 12.30 -2.47
C THR A 138 1.26 10.88 -2.99
N SER A 139 0.36 10.72 -3.97
CA SER A 139 0.27 9.47 -4.73
C SER A 139 1.56 9.27 -5.54
N LYS A 140 1.99 8.03 -5.65
CA LYS A 140 3.20 7.68 -6.40
C LYS A 140 2.82 6.97 -7.69
N ASP A 141 3.48 7.33 -8.77
CA ASP A 141 3.46 6.56 -10.00
C ASP A 141 4.57 5.51 -9.92
N LEU A 142 4.30 4.32 -10.43
CA LEU A 142 5.29 3.25 -10.49
C LEU A 142 5.58 2.88 -11.94
N LEU A 143 6.81 2.45 -12.20
CA LEU A 143 7.23 1.92 -13.49
C LEU A 143 7.48 0.41 -13.37
N VAL A 144 7.04 -0.32 -14.40
CA VAL A 144 7.32 -1.74 -14.61
C VAL A 144 8.13 -1.87 -15.90
N ASP A 145 9.29 -2.52 -15.83
CA ASP A 145 10.06 -2.93 -17.01
C ASP A 145 9.43 -4.19 -17.62
N LEU A 146 8.74 -4.03 -18.75
CA LEU A 146 8.09 -5.13 -19.46
C LEU A 146 9.10 -6.00 -20.23
N GLY A 147 10.29 -5.50 -20.55
CA GLY A 147 11.36 -6.28 -21.15
C GLY A 147 11.71 -7.50 -20.31
N ASN A 148 11.85 -7.29 -19.01
CA ASN A 148 12.20 -8.31 -18.02
C ASN A 148 10.97 -8.93 -17.33
N PHE A 149 9.75 -8.58 -17.72
CA PHE A 149 8.53 -9.13 -17.15
C PHE A 149 8.21 -10.51 -17.73
N TYR A 150 7.98 -11.49 -16.86
CA TYR A 150 7.52 -12.84 -17.23
C TYR A 150 6.27 -13.18 -16.43
N SER A 151 5.21 -13.55 -17.14
CA SER A 151 3.98 -14.06 -16.52
C SER A 151 4.04 -15.57 -16.41
N PHE A 152 4.03 -16.08 -15.17
CA PHE A 152 3.78 -17.51 -14.94
C PHE A 152 2.29 -17.65 -14.63
N ASP A 153 1.52 -18.13 -15.59
CA ASP A 153 0.09 -18.39 -15.43
C ASP A 153 -0.08 -19.77 -14.75
N ASN A 154 -0.03 -19.80 -13.41
CA ASN A 154 -0.25 -21.02 -12.62
C ASN A 154 -1.72 -21.17 -12.17
N ASN A 155 -2.69 -20.51 -12.84
CA ASN A 155 -4.09 -20.50 -12.39
C ASN A 155 -4.96 -21.62 -13.01
N GLU A 156 -4.38 -22.75 -13.42
CA GLU A 156 -5.13 -23.88 -13.97
C GLU A 156 -6.14 -24.54 -12.99
N ASN A 157 -6.06 -24.25 -11.69
CA ASN A 157 -6.90 -24.82 -10.64
C ASN A 157 -7.78 -23.81 -9.90
N SER A 158 -8.06 -22.62 -10.48
CA SER A 158 -8.91 -21.64 -9.81
C SER A 158 -10.37 -21.81 -10.23
N ASN A 159 -11.29 -21.77 -9.24
CA ASN A 159 -12.73 -21.72 -9.49
C ASN A 159 -13.19 -20.39 -10.13
N PHE A 160 -12.24 -19.53 -10.56
CA PHE A 160 -12.50 -18.22 -11.12
C PHE A 160 -12.19 -18.19 -12.62
N LEU A 161 -13.13 -17.67 -13.42
CA LEU A 161 -12.89 -17.41 -14.83
C LEU A 161 -12.32 -16.00 -15.01
N ILE A 162 -11.08 -15.90 -15.53
CA ILE A 162 -10.49 -14.62 -15.91
C ILE A 162 -10.52 -14.50 -17.44
N ARG A 163 -11.21 -13.48 -17.96
CA ARG A 163 -11.35 -13.23 -19.39
C ARG A 163 -11.34 -11.75 -19.72
N LYS A 164 -11.05 -11.43 -20.98
CA LYS A 164 -11.28 -10.06 -21.50
C LYS A 164 -12.77 -9.70 -21.45
N ALA A 165 -13.04 -8.42 -21.20
CA ALA A 165 -14.37 -7.87 -21.29
C ALA A 165 -14.86 -7.86 -22.74
N LEU A 166 -16.16 -8.03 -22.92
CA LEU A 166 -16.87 -7.95 -24.20
C LEU A 166 -17.81 -6.74 -24.18
N ASN A 167 -18.24 -6.25 -25.32
CA ASN A 167 -19.16 -5.11 -25.41
C ASN A 167 -20.44 -5.29 -24.57
N LYS A 168 -20.94 -6.52 -24.44
CA LYS A 168 -22.09 -6.87 -23.60
C LYS A 168 -21.88 -6.67 -22.10
N ASP A 169 -20.62 -6.65 -21.64
CA ASP A 169 -20.29 -6.54 -20.21
C ASP A 169 -20.33 -5.08 -19.72
N LYS A 170 -20.47 -4.10 -20.61
CA LYS A 170 -20.39 -2.66 -20.29
C LYS A 170 -21.21 -2.27 -19.07
N TYR A 171 -22.50 -2.57 -19.08
CA TYR A 171 -23.42 -2.13 -18.03
C TYR A 171 -23.18 -2.88 -16.72
N LEU A 172 -22.97 -4.18 -16.78
CA LEU A 172 -22.64 -4.99 -15.61
C LEU A 172 -21.33 -4.54 -14.94
N LEU A 173 -20.31 -4.24 -15.76
CA LEU A 173 -19.04 -3.72 -15.24
C LEU A 173 -19.21 -2.31 -14.65
N TYR A 174 -19.98 -1.44 -15.30
CA TYR A 174 -20.24 -0.10 -14.82
C TYR A 174 -20.88 -0.11 -13.43
N ASP A 175 -21.98 -0.86 -13.28
CA ASP A 175 -22.72 -0.98 -12.02
C ASP A 175 -21.82 -1.59 -10.95
N PHE A 176 -21.12 -2.68 -11.26
CA PHE A 176 -20.18 -3.34 -10.36
C PHE A 176 -19.10 -2.38 -9.82
N VAL A 177 -18.46 -1.60 -10.71
CA VAL A 177 -17.38 -0.69 -10.31
C VAL A 177 -17.92 0.50 -9.52
N LYS A 178 -19.07 1.05 -9.94
CA LYS A 178 -19.71 2.18 -9.28
C LYS A 178 -20.13 1.85 -7.83
N GLU A 179 -20.71 0.68 -7.63
CA GLU A 179 -21.21 0.24 -6.32
C GLU A 179 -20.11 -0.16 -5.35
N ASN A 180 -19.06 -0.84 -5.85
CA ASN A 180 -18.04 -1.44 -4.99
C ASN A 180 -16.74 -0.63 -4.87
N PHE A 181 -16.56 0.38 -5.73
CA PHE A 181 -15.34 1.22 -5.76
C PHE A 181 -15.71 2.70 -5.85
N ASN A 182 -15.82 3.27 -7.06
CA ASN A 182 -16.22 4.68 -7.24
C ASN A 182 -16.73 4.96 -8.66
N SER A 183 -17.48 6.07 -8.80
CA SER A 183 -18.06 6.48 -10.09
C SER A 183 -17.00 6.91 -11.11
N ILE A 184 -15.89 7.52 -10.69
CA ILE A 184 -14.82 7.99 -11.60
C ILE A 184 -14.23 6.80 -12.37
N TRP A 185 -13.94 5.71 -11.69
CA TRP A 185 -13.45 4.49 -12.34
C TRP A 185 -14.52 3.87 -13.25
N ALA A 186 -15.78 3.83 -12.81
CA ALA A 186 -16.88 3.32 -13.61
C ALA A 186 -17.02 4.09 -14.93
N ASP A 187 -17.02 5.43 -14.86
CA ASP A 187 -17.14 6.30 -16.04
C ASP A 187 -15.93 6.13 -16.98
N SER A 188 -14.72 6.09 -16.43
CA SER A 188 -13.49 5.90 -17.22
C SER A 188 -13.48 4.57 -17.96
N LEU A 189 -13.86 3.46 -17.31
CA LEU A 189 -13.96 2.15 -17.94
C LEU A 189 -15.06 2.09 -18.98
N ALA A 190 -16.23 2.69 -18.70
CA ALA A 190 -17.37 2.71 -19.62
C ALA A 190 -17.08 3.50 -20.91
N SER A 191 -16.18 4.49 -20.87
CA SER A 191 -15.79 5.31 -22.03
C SER A 191 -15.09 4.51 -23.13
N ILE A 192 -14.52 3.35 -22.81
CA ILE A 192 -13.81 2.49 -23.75
C ILE A 192 -14.80 1.71 -24.65
N PHE A 193 -16.04 1.57 -24.21
CA PHE A 193 -17.07 0.83 -24.97
C PHE A 193 -17.88 1.76 -25.90
N PRO A 194 -18.24 1.29 -27.11
CA PRO A 194 -17.85 0.02 -27.71
C PRO A 194 -16.45 0.06 -28.32
N SER A 195 -15.74 -1.06 -28.30
CA SER A 195 -14.42 -1.20 -28.92
C SER A 195 -14.22 -2.63 -29.45
N ASN A 196 -13.39 -2.74 -30.49
CA ASN A 196 -12.98 -4.05 -31.01
C ASN A 196 -11.87 -4.70 -30.15
N ASN A 197 -11.11 -3.90 -29.42
CA ASN A 197 -10.11 -4.39 -28.48
C ASN A 197 -10.29 -3.66 -27.15
N ILE A 198 -10.97 -4.31 -26.24
CA ILE A 198 -11.26 -3.76 -24.91
C ILE A 198 -10.12 -4.13 -23.99
N PRO A 199 -9.33 -3.14 -23.47
CA PRO A 199 -8.16 -3.38 -22.62
C PRO A 199 -8.56 -3.62 -21.16
N ILE A 200 -9.58 -4.46 -20.94
CA ILE A 200 -10.14 -4.74 -19.62
C ILE A 200 -10.25 -6.25 -19.43
N TYR A 201 -9.77 -6.74 -18.29
CA TYR A 201 -9.98 -8.11 -17.82
C TYR A 201 -11.00 -8.14 -16.68
N LEU A 202 -11.83 -9.16 -16.69
CA LEU A 202 -12.86 -9.46 -15.67
C LEU A 202 -12.55 -10.77 -14.99
N VAL A 203 -12.85 -10.85 -13.70
CA VAL A 203 -12.92 -12.12 -12.95
C VAL A 203 -14.36 -12.44 -12.65
N ILE A 204 -14.78 -13.61 -13.08
CA ILE A 204 -16.15 -14.12 -12.93
C ILE A 204 -16.14 -15.30 -11.96
N PHE A 205 -17.04 -15.27 -11.00
CA PHE A 205 -17.31 -16.36 -10.08
C PHE A 205 -18.82 -16.50 -9.90
N ASN A 206 -19.36 -17.70 -10.14
CA ASN A 206 -20.80 -17.98 -10.10
C ASN A 206 -21.61 -16.94 -10.90
N ASP A 207 -21.19 -16.66 -12.14
CA ASP A 207 -21.79 -15.70 -13.08
C ASP A 207 -21.76 -14.21 -12.64
N HIS A 208 -21.10 -13.89 -11.54
CA HIS A 208 -20.94 -12.52 -11.06
C HIS A 208 -19.52 -12.00 -11.26
N ILE A 209 -19.38 -10.71 -11.57
CA ILE A 209 -18.09 -10.03 -11.59
C ILE A 209 -17.63 -9.84 -10.14
N ILE A 210 -16.44 -10.35 -9.82
CA ILE A 210 -15.82 -10.20 -8.49
C ILE A 210 -14.53 -9.39 -8.52
N GLY A 211 -14.03 -9.05 -9.71
CA GLY A 211 -12.84 -8.24 -9.89
C GLY A 211 -12.64 -7.85 -11.35
N PHE A 212 -11.82 -6.84 -11.55
CA PHE A 212 -11.45 -6.31 -12.86
C PHE A 212 -10.06 -5.69 -12.83
N SER A 213 -9.46 -5.56 -14.01
CA SER A 213 -8.28 -4.72 -14.24
C SER A 213 -8.31 -4.17 -15.66
N ALA A 214 -7.65 -3.04 -15.85
CA ALA A 214 -7.56 -2.41 -17.15
C ALA A 214 -6.16 -1.86 -17.43
N TYR A 215 -5.91 -1.54 -18.69
CA TYR A 215 -4.72 -0.81 -19.13
C TYR A 215 -5.11 0.20 -20.21
N ASP A 216 -4.25 1.19 -20.47
CA ASP A 216 -4.50 2.31 -21.40
C ASP A 216 -5.74 3.19 -21.08
N ILE A 217 -6.27 3.11 -19.88
CA ILE A 217 -7.40 3.94 -19.46
C ILE A 217 -6.95 5.37 -19.12
N LEU A 218 -5.76 5.48 -18.51
CA LEU A 218 -5.19 6.76 -18.04
C LEU A 218 -4.07 7.28 -18.97
N GLY A 219 -4.04 6.80 -20.18
CA GLY A 219 -3.03 7.12 -21.20
C GLY A 219 -2.35 5.86 -21.73
N THR A 220 -1.63 6.00 -22.85
CA THR A 220 -0.89 4.89 -23.46
C THR A 220 0.13 4.31 -22.48
N SER A 221 0.28 2.99 -22.49
CA SER A 221 1.18 2.22 -21.60
C SER A 221 0.88 2.42 -20.11
N SER A 222 -0.32 2.92 -19.74
CA SER A 222 -0.76 2.99 -18.36
C SER A 222 -1.42 1.68 -17.93
N PHE A 223 -1.15 1.22 -16.70
CA PHE A 223 -1.88 0.14 -16.04
C PHE A 223 -2.81 0.72 -14.97
N GLY A 224 -4.03 0.22 -14.93
CA GLY A 224 -5.08 0.57 -13.98
C GLY A 224 -6.32 1.14 -14.65
N PRO A 225 -7.43 1.20 -13.90
CA PRO A 225 -7.58 0.75 -12.52
C PRO A 225 -7.65 -0.78 -12.36
N ILE A 226 -7.45 -1.26 -11.13
CA ILE A 226 -7.63 -2.66 -10.72
C ILE A 226 -8.44 -2.73 -9.44
N GLY A 227 -9.38 -3.65 -9.37
CA GLY A 227 -10.21 -3.87 -8.19
C GLY A 227 -10.63 -5.32 -8.01
N VAL A 228 -10.65 -5.80 -6.76
CA VAL A 228 -11.17 -7.11 -6.36
C VAL A 228 -12.02 -6.91 -5.13
N LEU A 229 -13.21 -7.52 -5.10
CA LEU A 229 -14.09 -7.50 -3.93
C LEU A 229 -13.33 -7.97 -2.67
N LYS A 230 -13.62 -7.33 -1.55
CA LYS A 230 -12.88 -7.52 -0.29
C LYS A 230 -12.85 -8.99 0.16
N GLU A 231 -13.96 -9.68 0.06
CA GLU A 231 -14.14 -11.09 0.43
C GLU A 231 -13.34 -12.06 -0.45
N PHE A 232 -12.98 -11.65 -1.68
CA PHE A 232 -12.20 -12.45 -2.63
C PHE A 232 -10.72 -12.08 -2.67
N ARG A 233 -10.29 -11.10 -1.86
CA ARG A 233 -8.86 -10.73 -1.76
C ARG A 233 -8.05 -11.85 -1.10
N LYS A 234 -6.72 -11.80 -1.26
CA LYS A 234 -5.75 -12.82 -0.76
C LYS A 234 -5.80 -14.17 -1.49
N ASN A 235 -6.59 -14.30 -2.55
CA ASN A 235 -6.67 -15.49 -3.42
C ASN A 235 -5.83 -15.34 -4.70
N SER A 236 -4.82 -14.49 -4.69
CA SER A 236 -3.95 -14.17 -5.84
C SER A 236 -4.68 -13.60 -7.09
N ILE A 237 -5.97 -13.28 -6.99
CA ILE A 237 -6.79 -12.74 -8.09
C ILE A 237 -6.21 -11.43 -8.62
N GLY A 238 -5.85 -10.50 -7.73
CA GLY A 238 -5.24 -9.22 -8.13
C GLY A 238 -3.93 -9.42 -8.89
N LYS A 239 -3.08 -10.37 -8.48
CA LYS A 239 -1.85 -10.71 -9.19
C LYS A 239 -2.14 -11.29 -10.59
N ALA A 240 -3.12 -12.17 -10.70
CA ALA A 240 -3.50 -12.75 -11.99
C ALA A 240 -4.03 -11.69 -12.96
N LEU A 241 -4.88 -10.77 -12.49
CA LEU A 241 -5.38 -9.64 -13.26
C LEU A 241 -4.26 -8.71 -13.73
N LEU A 242 -3.36 -8.33 -12.82
CA LEU A 242 -2.18 -7.53 -13.13
C LEU A 242 -1.34 -8.21 -14.22
N ASN A 243 -1.02 -9.49 -14.04
CA ASN A 243 -0.22 -10.25 -14.98
C ASN A 243 -0.84 -10.32 -16.38
N LYS A 244 -2.16 -10.52 -16.48
CA LYS A 244 -2.87 -10.54 -17.78
C LYS A 244 -2.73 -9.21 -18.52
N CYS A 245 -2.91 -8.09 -17.84
CA CYS A 245 -2.76 -6.77 -18.43
C CYS A 245 -1.32 -6.49 -18.87
N LEU A 246 -0.34 -6.70 -17.97
CA LEU A 246 1.07 -6.45 -18.29
C LEU A 246 1.57 -7.37 -19.41
N TRP A 247 1.08 -8.61 -19.46
CA TRP A 247 1.42 -9.54 -20.55
C TRP A 247 0.87 -9.08 -21.90
N ASP A 248 -0.38 -8.61 -21.94
CA ASP A 248 -0.97 -8.04 -23.16
C ASP A 248 -0.19 -6.81 -23.65
N MET A 249 0.18 -5.90 -22.74
CA MET A 249 0.98 -4.73 -23.04
C MET A 249 2.35 -5.15 -23.63
N LYS A 250 3.03 -6.11 -23.00
CA LYS A 250 4.29 -6.67 -23.50
C LYS A 250 4.14 -7.29 -24.90
N LEU A 251 3.10 -8.12 -25.12
CA LEU A 251 2.84 -8.75 -26.42
C LEU A 251 2.54 -7.72 -27.52
N ARG A 252 1.96 -6.59 -27.16
CA ARG A 252 1.74 -5.47 -28.07
C ARG A 252 3.04 -4.73 -28.44
N GLY A 253 4.13 -4.94 -27.70
CA GLY A 253 5.43 -4.33 -27.93
C GLY A 253 5.76 -3.17 -26.99
N ASP A 254 4.98 -2.95 -25.92
CA ASP A 254 5.34 -1.95 -24.91
C ASP A 254 6.60 -2.39 -24.17
N SER A 255 7.55 -1.48 -23.99
CA SER A 255 8.77 -1.73 -23.20
C SER A 255 8.59 -1.47 -21.72
N ILE A 256 7.62 -0.62 -21.35
CA ILE A 256 7.32 -0.24 -19.97
C ILE A 256 5.81 -0.20 -19.75
N ALA A 257 5.38 -0.33 -18.49
CA ALA A 257 4.05 0.03 -18.03
C ALA A 257 4.14 1.02 -16.87
N ILE A 258 3.27 2.03 -16.88
CA ILE A 258 3.19 3.03 -15.80
C ILE A 258 1.92 2.78 -14.99
N ILE A 259 2.08 2.50 -13.71
CA ILE A 259 0.99 2.33 -12.77
C ILE A 259 0.72 3.70 -12.15
N LYS A 260 -0.36 4.35 -12.59
CA LYS A 260 -0.72 5.69 -12.14
C LYS A 260 -1.38 5.67 -10.77
N ASN A 261 -0.97 6.62 -9.90
CA ASN A 261 -1.56 6.81 -8.56
C ASN A 261 -1.66 5.48 -7.79
N ALA A 262 -0.56 4.73 -7.74
CA ALA A 262 -0.53 3.41 -7.11
C ALA A 262 -0.94 3.49 -5.63
N GLY A 263 -1.92 2.69 -5.23
CA GLY A 263 -2.34 2.55 -3.83
C GLY A 263 -1.38 1.63 -3.07
N PRO A 264 -1.52 0.30 -3.16
CA PRO A 264 -0.68 -0.63 -2.42
C PRO A 264 0.67 -0.86 -3.13
N ILE A 265 1.64 0.07 -2.95
CA ILE A 265 2.96 0.04 -3.60
C ILE A 265 3.60 -1.34 -3.49
N GLU A 266 3.66 -1.91 -2.27
CA GLU A 266 4.29 -3.20 -2.04
C GLU A 266 3.65 -4.37 -2.80
N PHE A 267 2.36 -4.27 -3.16
CA PHE A 267 1.70 -5.25 -4.03
C PHE A 267 2.36 -5.31 -5.42
N TYR A 268 2.58 -4.14 -6.02
CA TYR A 268 3.19 -4.04 -7.34
C TYR A 268 4.69 -4.38 -7.33
N GLU A 269 5.42 -3.94 -6.29
CA GLU A 269 6.82 -4.34 -6.08
C GLU A 269 6.98 -5.86 -6.09
N LYS A 270 6.13 -6.57 -5.32
CA LYS A 270 6.16 -8.03 -5.22
C LYS A 270 5.67 -8.76 -6.46
N CYS A 271 4.66 -8.22 -7.15
CA CYS A 271 4.00 -8.93 -8.25
C CYS A 271 4.70 -8.72 -9.59
N CYS A 272 5.30 -7.56 -9.82
CA CYS A 272 5.87 -7.19 -11.12
C CYS A 272 7.17 -6.37 -11.02
N ASN A 273 7.85 -6.37 -9.87
CA ASN A 273 9.08 -5.61 -9.64
C ASN A 273 8.94 -4.12 -10.00
N ALA A 274 7.77 -3.53 -9.75
CA ALA A 274 7.54 -2.12 -9.99
C ALA A 274 8.37 -1.26 -9.02
N TYR A 275 8.79 -0.08 -9.46
CA TYR A 275 9.51 0.89 -8.62
C TYR A 275 8.96 2.30 -8.80
N ILE A 276 9.09 3.14 -7.77
CA ILE A 276 8.61 4.53 -7.77
C ILE A 276 9.42 5.37 -8.77
N ILE A 277 8.72 6.26 -9.52
CA ILE A 277 9.32 7.23 -10.46
C ILE A 277 8.92 8.66 -10.11
#